data_d368742416df1d6b268d8ad0c9f3b320
#
_entry.id   d368742416df1d6b268d8ad0c9f3b320
#
_cell.length_a   1.000
_cell.length_b   1.000
_cell.length_c   1.000
_cell.angle_alpha   90.00
_cell.angle_beta   90.00
_cell.angle_gamma   90.00
#
_symmetry.space_group_name_H-M   'P 1'
#
loop_
_entity.id
_entity.type
_entity.pdbx_description
1 polymer ?
#
loop_
_entity_poly.entity_id
_entity_poly.type
_entity_poly.pdbx_seq_one_letter_code
_entity_poly.pdbx_strand_id
1 'polypeptide(L)'
;MPAHHASRRVRGSKIQKTAVAALEDIKARDITVLDVRKLTGLYDTMIIATAESSRQVKALAQHVREALKKAGAIIIGVEGEQSGEWVLVDGGDIVVHIMQPATRAYYNLEELWTPLSTRRRSKPPKAA
;
A
#
# COMPACT_ATOMS: atom_id res chain seq x y z
N MET A 1 12.01 0.12 26.32
CA MET A 1 13.10 0.59 25.55
C MET A 1 12.72 1.66 24.59
N PRO A 2 12.80 2.85 25.04
CA PRO A 2 12.43 3.98 24.18
C PRO A 2 13.22 4.05 22.89
N ALA A 3 14.51 3.76 22.95
CA ALA A 3 15.34 3.83 21.76
C ALA A 3 14.91 2.81 20.71
N HIS A 4 14.45 1.67 21.15
CA HIS A 4 14.02 0.62 20.25
C HIS A 4 12.74 1.06 19.52
N HIS A 5 11.82 1.68 20.25
CA HIS A 5 10.61 2.17 19.65
C HIS A 5 10.90 3.28 18.65
N ALA A 6 11.78 4.20 19.02
CA ALA A 6 12.12 5.30 18.13
C ALA A 6 12.78 4.78 16.86
N SER A 7 13.63 3.78 16.97
CA SER A 7 14.28 3.18 15.83
C SER A 7 13.30 2.55 14.88
N ARG A 8 12.32 1.87 15.42
CA ARG A 8 11.31 1.24 14.61
C ARG A 8 10.47 2.28 13.85
N ARG A 9 10.12 3.38 14.50
CA ARG A 9 9.36 4.43 13.84
C ARG A 9 10.16 5.06 12.72
N VAL A 10 11.43 5.32 12.95
CA VAL A 10 12.28 5.93 11.94
C VAL A 10 12.40 5.02 10.74
N ARG A 11 12.58 3.73 10.96
CA ARG A 11 12.66 2.78 9.87
C ARG A 11 11.35 2.69 9.11
N GLY A 12 10.23 2.67 9.83
CA GLY A 12 8.92 2.60 9.22
C GLY A 12 8.66 3.80 8.32
N SER A 13 9.03 4.99 8.78
CA SER A 13 8.84 6.20 8.01
C SER A 13 9.70 6.17 6.74
N LYS A 14 10.93 5.70 6.85
CA LYS A 14 11.82 5.60 5.71
C LYS A 14 11.29 4.60 4.68
N ILE A 15 10.83 3.45 5.14
CA ILE A 15 10.28 2.42 4.28
C ILE A 15 9.03 2.95 3.56
N GLN A 16 8.18 3.64 4.28
CA GLN A 16 6.98 4.23 3.70
C GLN A 16 7.33 5.22 2.58
N LYS A 17 8.28 6.12 2.85
CA LYS A 17 8.70 7.10 1.85
C LYS A 17 9.33 6.43 0.63
N THR A 18 10.09 5.37 0.87
CA THR A 18 10.70 4.61 -0.21
C THR A 18 9.63 3.98 -1.10
N ALA A 19 8.59 3.43 -0.50
CA ALA A 19 7.52 2.81 -1.26
C ALA A 19 6.79 3.84 -2.13
N VAL A 20 6.48 4.99 -1.56
CA VAL A 20 5.79 6.05 -2.28
C VAL A 20 6.65 6.55 -3.44
N ALA A 21 7.93 6.78 -3.20
CA ALA A 21 8.84 7.24 -4.24
C ALA A 21 8.94 6.20 -5.37
N ALA A 22 8.99 4.93 -5.05
CA ALA A 22 9.04 3.88 -6.06
C ALA A 22 7.77 3.84 -6.89
N LEU A 23 6.63 4.06 -6.26
CA LEU A 23 5.36 4.11 -6.99
C LEU A 23 5.32 5.31 -7.93
N GLU A 24 5.81 6.44 -7.48
CA GLU A 24 5.86 7.64 -8.29
C GLU A 24 6.81 7.49 -9.49
N ASP A 25 7.90 6.77 -9.30
CA ASP A 25 8.88 6.56 -10.37
C ASP A 25 8.27 5.93 -11.62
N ILE A 26 7.31 5.05 -11.46
CA ILE A 26 6.68 4.37 -12.60
C ILE A 26 5.24 4.86 -12.76
N LYS A 27 5.01 6.09 -12.32
CA LYS A 27 3.76 6.80 -12.62
C LYS A 27 2.49 6.19 -12.08
N ALA A 28 2.55 5.60 -10.91
CA ALA A 28 1.33 5.14 -10.25
C ALA A 28 0.46 6.35 -9.93
N ARG A 29 -0.84 6.15 -9.93
CA ARG A 29 -1.79 7.22 -9.64
C ARG A 29 -2.54 6.97 -8.36
N ASP A 30 -3.14 8.01 -7.81
CA ASP A 30 -4.02 7.93 -6.64
C ASP A 30 -3.38 7.14 -5.51
N ILE A 31 -2.16 7.50 -5.17
CA ILE A 31 -1.42 6.81 -4.11
C ILE A 31 -1.99 7.23 -2.75
N THR A 32 -2.52 6.27 -2.02
CA THR A 32 -3.11 6.50 -0.71
C THR A 32 -2.32 5.75 0.35
N VAL A 33 -1.92 6.43 1.40
CA VAL A 33 -1.16 5.83 2.50
C VAL A 33 -2.06 5.80 3.72
N LEU A 34 -2.26 4.62 4.28
CA LEU A 34 -3.11 4.42 5.44
C LEU A 34 -2.32 3.88 6.62
N ASP A 35 -2.51 4.47 7.79
CA ASP A 35 -1.94 3.97 9.01
C ASP A 35 -2.96 2.97 9.56
N VAL A 36 -2.62 1.70 9.56
CA VAL A 36 -3.55 0.65 9.96
C VAL A 36 -3.17 0.00 11.30
N ARG A 37 -2.26 0.61 12.05
CA ARG A 37 -1.80 0.03 13.32
C ARG A 37 -2.93 -0.20 14.30
N LYS A 38 -3.92 0.65 14.31
CA LYS A 38 -5.04 0.50 15.24
C LYS A 38 -6.10 -0.47 14.74
N LEU A 39 -6.02 -0.89 13.49
CA LEU A 39 -7.01 -1.77 12.89
C LEU A 39 -6.54 -3.21 12.78
N THR A 40 -5.25 -3.43 12.76
CA THR A 40 -4.70 -4.77 12.65
C THR A 40 -3.34 -4.85 13.30
N GLY A 41 -2.99 -6.01 13.79
CA GLY A 41 -1.65 -6.26 14.29
C GLY A 41 -0.70 -6.76 13.22
N LEU A 42 -1.20 -6.96 11.98
CA LEU A 42 -0.39 -7.52 10.92
C LEU A 42 0.51 -6.49 10.23
N TYR A 43 0.02 -5.27 10.07
CA TYR A 43 0.76 -4.24 9.37
C TYR A 43 0.65 -2.92 10.10
N ASP A 44 1.67 -2.08 9.92
CA ASP A 44 1.63 -0.71 10.40
C ASP A 44 1.07 0.21 9.32
N THR A 45 1.43 -0.03 8.07
CA THR A 45 1.08 0.84 6.94
C THR A 45 0.54 0.04 5.77
N MET A 46 -0.50 0.55 5.16
CA MET A 46 -1.03 0.00 3.93
C MET A 46 -1.00 1.10 2.87
N ILE A 47 -0.47 0.80 1.70
CA ILE A 47 -0.45 1.75 0.60
C ILE A 47 -1.26 1.16 -0.54
N ILE A 48 -2.11 1.96 -1.15
CA ILE A 48 -2.90 1.54 -2.29
C ILE A 48 -2.62 2.50 -3.43
N ALA A 49 -2.32 1.98 -4.59
CA ALA A 49 -2.01 2.79 -5.76
C ALA A 49 -2.68 2.22 -6.98
N THR A 50 -2.93 3.06 -7.97
CA THR A 50 -3.59 2.68 -9.20
C THR A 50 -2.60 2.64 -10.36
N ALA A 51 -2.71 1.61 -11.17
CA ALA A 51 -1.96 1.49 -12.42
C ALA A 51 -2.95 1.24 -13.55
N GLU A 52 -2.62 1.71 -14.74
CA GLU A 52 -3.56 1.71 -15.86
C GLU A 52 -3.60 0.41 -16.65
N SER A 53 -2.61 -0.43 -16.50
CA SER A 53 -2.52 -1.66 -17.30
C SER A 53 -1.88 -2.77 -16.49
N SER A 54 -2.09 -4.00 -16.93
CA SER A 54 -1.47 -5.14 -16.30
C SER A 54 0.06 -5.03 -16.36
N ARG A 55 0.58 -4.51 -17.45
CA ARG A 55 2.02 -4.32 -17.60
C ARG A 55 2.55 -3.34 -16.56
N GLN A 56 1.86 -2.22 -16.37
CA GLN A 56 2.27 -1.23 -15.39
C GLN A 56 2.15 -1.78 -13.96
N VAL A 57 1.09 -2.54 -13.69
CA VAL A 57 0.93 -3.15 -12.35
C VAL A 57 2.13 -4.03 -12.04
N LYS A 58 2.55 -4.86 -13.00
CA LYS A 58 3.67 -5.75 -12.78
C LYS A 58 4.99 -5.00 -12.63
N ALA A 59 5.19 -3.98 -13.45
CA ALA A 59 6.40 -3.18 -13.36
C ALA A 59 6.50 -2.45 -12.03
N LEU A 60 5.37 -1.92 -11.56
CA LEU A 60 5.33 -1.23 -10.27
C LEU A 60 5.61 -2.21 -9.13
N ALA A 61 5.02 -3.40 -9.18
CA ALA A 61 5.22 -4.39 -8.13
C ALA A 61 6.68 -4.75 -8.00
N GLN A 62 7.35 -4.97 -9.12
CA GLN A 62 8.75 -5.31 -9.10
C GLN A 62 9.61 -4.16 -8.61
N HIS A 63 9.32 -2.95 -9.06
CA HIS A 63 10.09 -1.78 -8.66
C HIS A 63 9.94 -1.50 -7.16
N VAL A 64 8.72 -1.59 -6.64
CA VAL A 64 8.46 -1.40 -5.22
C VAL A 64 9.18 -2.48 -4.41
N ARG A 65 9.07 -3.72 -4.85
CA ARG A 65 9.71 -4.83 -4.15
C ARG A 65 11.21 -4.61 -4.04
N GLU A 66 11.84 -4.23 -5.12
CA GLU A 66 13.29 -4.00 -5.12
C GLU A 66 13.68 -2.79 -4.29
N ALA A 67 12.91 -1.72 -4.37
CA ALA A 67 13.20 -0.53 -3.59
C ALA A 67 13.07 -0.79 -2.10
N LEU A 68 12.02 -1.51 -1.69
CA LEU A 68 11.85 -1.85 -0.29
C LEU A 68 12.95 -2.75 0.21
N LYS A 69 13.37 -3.71 -0.61
CA LYS A 69 14.43 -4.62 -0.23
C LYS A 69 15.73 -3.87 -0.02
N LYS A 70 16.04 -2.93 -0.91
CA LYS A 70 17.24 -2.11 -0.78
C LYS A 70 17.18 -1.24 0.46
N ALA A 71 16.01 -0.80 0.86
CA ALA A 71 15.85 0.04 2.03
C ALA A 71 15.85 -0.75 3.34
N GLY A 72 16.00 -2.06 3.27
CA GLY A 72 16.10 -2.90 4.46
C GLY A 72 14.85 -3.64 4.86
N ALA A 73 13.78 -3.55 4.07
CA ALA A 73 12.57 -4.30 4.39
C ALA A 73 12.77 -5.77 3.99
N ILE A 74 12.15 -6.65 4.73
CA ILE A 74 12.18 -8.06 4.41
C ILE A 74 10.91 -8.35 3.63
N ILE A 75 11.05 -8.75 2.38
CA ILE A 75 9.90 -9.05 1.54
C ILE A 75 9.36 -10.43 1.91
N ILE A 76 8.16 -10.44 2.45
CA ILE A 76 7.50 -11.67 2.84
C ILE A 76 6.97 -12.39 1.59
N GLY A 77 6.41 -11.63 0.66
CA GLY A 77 5.90 -12.22 -0.56
C GLY A 77 5.30 -11.21 -1.52
N VAL A 78 5.03 -11.68 -2.72
CA VAL A 78 4.34 -10.87 -3.74
C VAL A 78 3.26 -11.78 -4.30
N GLU A 79 2.03 -11.31 -4.33
CA GLU A 79 0.90 -12.09 -4.81
C GLU A 79 0.12 -11.39 -5.90
N GLY A 80 -0.48 -12.14 -6.79
CA GLY A 80 -1.34 -11.59 -7.84
C GLY A 80 -0.64 -11.25 -9.13
N GLU A 81 0.63 -11.56 -9.26
CA GLU A 81 1.40 -11.17 -10.43
C GLU A 81 0.88 -11.74 -11.73
N GLN A 82 0.27 -12.89 -11.69
CA GLN A 82 -0.18 -13.52 -12.91
C GLN A 82 -1.27 -12.75 -13.63
N SER A 83 -2.26 -12.27 -12.91
CA SER A 83 -3.35 -11.55 -13.55
C SER A 83 -2.98 -10.11 -13.90
N GLY A 84 -2.15 -9.48 -13.08
CA GLY A 84 -1.82 -8.09 -13.32
C GLY A 84 -2.97 -7.12 -13.05
N GLU A 85 -4.02 -7.57 -12.40
CA GLU A 85 -5.13 -6.70 -12.04
C GLU A 85 -4.96 -6.13 -10.64
N TRP A 86 -4.32 -6.89 -9.79
CA TRP A 86 -4.16 -6.53 -8.40
C TRP A 86 -2.95 -7.30 -7.88
N VAL A 87 -1.86 -6.60 -7.61
CA VAL A 87 -0.67 -7.22 -7.03
C VAL A 87 -0.45 -6.65 -5.64
N LEU A 88 -0.12 -7.52 -4.72
CA LEU A 88 0.18 -7.14 -3.35
C LEU A 88 1.64 -7.43 -3.07
N VAL A 89 2.35 -6.44 -2.56
CA VAL A 89 3.73 -6.61 -2.12
C VAL A 89 3.74 -6.53 -0.60
N ASP A 90 4.10 -7.64 0.05
CA ASP A 90 4.11 -7.72 1.51
C ASP A 90 5.53 -7.52 2.02
N GLY A 91 5.77 -6.41 2.66
CA GLY A 91 7.07 -6.05 3.20
C GLY A 91 7.18 -6.18 4.71
N GLY A 92 6.32 -6.99 5.31
CA GLY A 92 6.36 -7.24 6.76
C GLY A 92 5.46 -6.27 7.50
N ASP A 93 5.95 -5.10 7.81
CA ASP A 93 5.16 -4.09 8.50
C ASP A 93 4.39 -3.20 7.52
N ILE A 94 4.68 -3.30 6.25
CA ILE A 94 4.04 -2.50 5.22
C ILE A 94 3.49 -3.43 4.14
N VAL A 95 2.32 -3.11 3.62
CA VAL A 95 1.77 -3.84 2.50
C VAL A 95 1.38 -2.83 1.43
N VAL A 96 1.74 -3.12 0.19
CA VAL A 96 1.47 -2.22 -0.92
C VAL A 96 0.55 -2.94 -1.91
N HIS A 97 -0.61 -2.35 -2.16
CA HIS A 97 -1.57 -2.87 -3.12
C HIS A 97 -1.49 -2.02 -4.39
N ILE A 98 -1.28 -2.66 -5.52
CA ILE A 98 -1.24 -1.98 -6.81
C ILE A 98 -2.37 -2.57 -7.65
N MET A 99 -3.32 -1.74 -8.02
CA MET A 99 -4.58 -2.19 -8.58
C MET A 99 -4.94 -1.41 -9.83
N GLN A 100 -5.57 -2.09 -10.78
CA GLN A 100 -6.14 -1.39 -11.91
C GLN A 100 -7.39 -0.64 -11.44
N PRO A 101 -7.82 0.40 -12.15
CA PRO A 101 -8.91 1.26 -11.67
C PRO A 101 -10.21 0.52 -11.35
N ALA A 102 -10.63 -0.37 -12.22
CA ALA A 102 -11.88 -1.10 -12.00
C ALA A 102 -11.81 -2.01 -10.78
N THR A 103 -10.66 -2.66 -10.59
CA THR A 103 -10.45 -3.54 -9.44
C THR A 103 -10.45 -2.73 -8.15
N ARG A 104 -9.79 -1.58 -8.16
CA ARG A 104 -9.75 -0.72 -6.98
C ARG A 104 -11.14 -0.24 -6.59
N ALA A 105 -11.92 0.18 -7.58
CA ALA A 105 -13.27 0.66 -7.33
C ALA A 105 -14.17 -0.46 -6.81
N TYR A 106 -14.04 -1.64 -7.37
CA TYR A 106 -14.88 -2.76 -6.99
C TYR A 106 -14.66 -3.20 -5.54
N TYR A 107 -13.40 -3.37 -5.15
CA TYR A 107 -13.09 -3.86 -3.82
C TYR A 107 -13.06 -2.78 -2.74
N ASN A 108 -12.72 -1.56 -3.12
CA ASN A 108 -12.74 -0.41 -2.21
C ASN A 108 -12.05 -0.68 -0.87
N LEU A 109 -10.80 -1.11 -0.93
CA LEU A 109 -10.04 -1.45 0.27
C LEU A 109 -9.92 -0.27 1.23
N GLU A 110 -9.86 0.92 0.69
CA GLU A 110 -9.71 2.12 1.52
C GLU A 110 -10.81 2.23 2.54
N GLU A 111 -12.03 1.89 2.16
CA GLU A 111 -13.14 1.98 3.08
C GLU A 111 -13.01 0.94 4.20
N LEU A 112 -12.55 -0.26 3.86
CA LEU A 112 -12.38 -1.31 4.84
C LEU A 112 -11.32 -0.98 5.87
N TRP A 113 -10.27 -0.26 5.46
CA TRP A 113 -9.13 0.03 6.30
C TRP A 113 -9.11 1.45 6.84
N THR A 114 -10.27 2.11 6.82
CA THR A 114 -10.43 3.43 7.39
C THR A 114 -11.23 3.31 8.69
N PRO A 115 -10.87 4.04 9.73
CA PRO A 115 -11.62 3.97 10.98
C PRO A 115 -13.09 4.25 10.78
N LEU A 116 -13.91 3.56 11.54
CA LEU A 116 -15.35 3.69 11.41
C LEU A 116 -15.86 5.12 11.49
N SER A 117 -15.31 5.90 12.39
CA SER A 117 -15.75 7.29 12.51
C SER A 117 -15.49 8.07 11.23
N THR A 118 -14.36 7.80 10.58
CA THR A 118 -14.03 8.45 9.32
C THR A 118 -14.94 7.94 8.22
N ARG A 119 -15.27 6.67 8.22
CA ARG A 119 -16.17 6.12 7.22
C ARG A 119 -17.55 6.75 7.30
N ARG A 120 -18.01 7.04 8.49
CA ARG A 120 -19.30 7.69 8.63
C ARG A 120 -19.30 9.07 8.08
N ARG A 121 -18.18 9.78 8.22
CA ARG A 121 -18.09 11.11 7.71
C ARG A 121 -17.99 11.12 6.21
N SER A 122 -17.37 10.12 5.63
CA SER A 122 -17.25 10.09 4.20
C SER A 122 -18.53 9.56 3.67
N LYS A 123 -19.51 10.38 3.55
CA LYS A 123 -20.72 9.97 3.05
C LYS A 123 -20.63 9.39 1.75
N PRO A 124 -21.35 8.41 1.42
CA PRO A 124 -21.32 7.79 0.14
C PRO A 124 -21.92 8.74 -0.83
N PRO A 125 -21.60 8.59 -2.06
CA PRO A 125 -22.09 9.44 -3.08
C PRO A 125 -23.57 9.27 -3.10
N LYS A 126 -24.24 10.30 -3.42
CA LYS A 126 -25.56 10.30 -3.44
C LYS A 126 -26.02 9.25 -4.19
N ALA A 127 -26.68 8.52 -3.67
CA ALA A 127 -27.22 7.47 -4.35
C ALA A 127 -27.98 7.99 -5.45
N ALA A 128 -28.29 8.89 -5.49
CA ALA A 128 -29.05 9.31 -6.57
C ALA A 128 -29.21 9.20 -7.39
#